data_645e4ee09046f275c23faa85cee069a7
#
_entry.id   645e4ee09046f275c23faa85cee069a7
#
_cell.length_a   1.000
_cell.length_b   1.000
_cell.length_c   1.000
_cell.angle_alpha   90.00
_cell.angle_beta   90.00
_cell.angle_gamma   90.00
#
_symmetry.space_group_name_H-M   'P 1'
#
loop_
_entity.id
_entity.type
_entity.pdbx_description
1 polymer ?
#
loop_
_entity_poly.entity_id
_entity_poly.type
_entity_poly.pdbx_seq_one_letter_code
_entity_poly.pdbx_strand_id
1 'polypeptide(L)'
;ESGKRWWAAVIAAGPGWVILGALKQLGGAFLAFYIVGRVGSAVATQPVEQFLAGFDKFLPYGVALGIAVFFVVLSQVKINVTNAYSGSLRWTNFFSTALRWYPGRVYFVFFNVGIALVLMEANMFSFLNDLLGFYSNVAIAWIGAVVADLVINKPLLKTSPSFIEFKRAHLPRFNPIGFGAMTVASAVSIAAYFGAFGPTLDAWSPFLALTIAMVLSVALSVLLKDRGLYVAREPSVPPAERSTVHVRCSVCDEEYEMPDVAVCPFHSGPICSLCCTLEKSCKDVCKSGVADAGQTGVPLPMAGAAS
;
A
#
# COMPACT_ATOMS: atom_id res chain seq x y z
N GLU A 1 -16.19 -18.89 -8.04
CA GLU A 1 -16.91 -18.75 -9.35
C GLU A 1 -16.21 -17.69 -10.19
N SER A 2 -15.29 -18.10 -11.08
CA SER A 2 -14.58 -17.19 -12.00
C SER A 2 -15.33 -17.09 -13.33
N GLY A 3 -16.52 -16.48 -13.34
CA GLY A 3 -17.28 -16.24 -14.56
C GLY A 3 -16.67 -15.10 -15.41
N LYS A 4 -17.03 -15.06 -16.72
CA LYS A 4 -16.60 -14.01 -17.66
C LYS A 4 -16.86 -12.58 -17.13
N ARG A 5 -17.95 -12.36 -16.41
CA ARG A 5 -18.32 -11.08 -15.80
C ARG A 5 -17.34 -10.68 -14.68
N TRP A 6 -16.91 -11.67 -13.88
CA TRP A 6 -15.90 -11.43 -12.82
C TRP A 6 -14.57 -11.02 -13.43
N TRP A 7 -14.08 -11.73 -14.45
CA TRP A 7 -12.85 -11.37 -15.15
C TRP A 7 -12.93 -9.99 -15.81
N ALA A 8 -14.06 -9.65 -16.44
CA ALA A 8 -14.27 -8.32 -17.02
C ALA A 8 -14.19 -7.23 -15.94
N ALA A 9 -14.81 -7.44 -14.77
CA ALA A 9 -14.74 -6.50 -13.64
C ALA A 9 -13.31 -6.35 -13.10
N VAL A 10 -12.56 -7.44 -12.95
CA VAL A 10 -11.16 -7.42 -12.50
C VAL A 10 -10.26 -6.69 -13.49
N ILE A 11 -10.41 -6.96 -14.79
CA ILE A 11 -9.63 -6.28 -15.83
C ILE A 11 -9.98 -4.79 -15.87
N ALA A 12 -11.25 -4.43 -15.77
CA ALA A 12 -11.69 -3.03 -15.78
C ALA A 12 -11.23 -2.27 -14.51
N ALA A 13 -11.35 -2.88 -13.34
CA ALA A 13 -10.99 -2.26 -12.06
C ALA A 13 -9.47 -2.23 -11.79
N GLY A 14 -8.70 -3.13 -12.36
CA GLY A 14 -7.23 -3.18 -12.25
C GLY A 14 -6.55 -2.55 -13.47
N PRO A 15 -6.19 -3.34 -14.50
CA PRO A 15 -5.46 -2.84 -15.68
C PRO A 15 -6.18 -1.72 -16.44
N GLY A 16 -7.52 -1.67 -16.39
CA GLY A 16 -8.30 -0.60 -17.04
C GLY A 16 -7.96 0.80 -16.52
N TRP A 17 -7.64 0.95 -15.24
CA TRP A 17 -7.18 2.22 -14.68
C TRP A 17 -5.84 2.68 -15.23
N VAL A 18 -4.96 1.76 -15.65
CA VAL A 18 -3.68 2.10 -16.29
C VAL A 18 -3.94 2.77 -17.63
N ILE A 19 -4.91 2.25 -18.42
CA ILE A 19 -5.29 2.84 -19.71
C ILE A 19 -5.83 4.27 -19.51
N LEU A 20 -6.75 4.46 -18.56
CA LEU A 20 -7.29 5.79 -18.24
C LEU A 20 -6.20 6.74 -17.73
N GLY A 21 -5.26 6.23 -16.92
CA GLY A 21 -4.09 6.98 -16.46
C GLY A 21 -3.21 7.43 -17.62
N ALA A 22 -2.87 6.52 -18.53
CA ALA A 22 -2.07 6.82 -19.71
C ALA A 22 -2.75 7.83 -20.63
N LEU A 23 -4.06 7.69 -20.88
CA LEU A 23 -4.83 8.65 -21.69
C LEU A 23 -4.83 10.05 -21.07
N LYS A 24 -4.97 10.17 -19.74
CA LYS A 24 -4.89 11.47 -19.04
C LYS A 24 -3.50 12.09 -19.17
N GLN A 25 -2.44 11.31 -19.05
CA GLN A 25 -1.07 11.80 -19.20
C GLN A 25 -0.78 12.25 -20.64
N LEU A 26 -1.21 11.47 -21.63
CA LEU A 26 -1.10 11.85 -23.05
C LEU A 26 -1.90 13.11 -23.35
N GLY A 27 -3.10 13.24 -22.81
CA GLY A 27 -3.92 14.45 -22.95
C GLY A 27 -3.26 15.68 -22.34
N GLY A 28 -2.71 15.55 -21.12
CA GLY A 28 -1.96 16.63 -20.47
C GLY A 28 -0.68 17.01 -21.24
N ALA A 29 0.08 16.03 -21.71
CA ALA A 29 1.28 16.27 -22.53
C ALA A 29 0.93 16.95 -23.85
N PHE A 30 -0.15 16.53 -24.51
CA PHE A 30 -0.64 17.16 -25.73
C PHE A 30 -1.04 18.62 -25.51
N LEU A 31 -1.79 18.93 -24.44
CA LEU A 31 -2.16 20.30 -24.10
C LEU A 31 -0.93 21.15 -23.78
N ALA A 32 0.00 20.63 -22.98
CA ALA A 32 1.25 21.33 -22.67
C ALA A 32 2.06 21.63 -23.93
N PHE A 33 2.22 20.67 -24.82
CA PHE A 33 2.91 20.85 -26.11
C PHE A 33 2.19 21.88 -26.99
N TYR A 34 0.86 21.85 -27.01
CA TYR A 34 0.05 22.78 -27.81
C TYR A 34 0.24 24.24 -27.39
N ILE A 35 0.40 24.50 -26.07
CA ILE A 35 0.50 25.89 -25.57
C ILE A 35 1.94 26.35 -25.30
N VAL A 36 2.93 25.46 -25.29
CA VAL A 36 4.32 25.79 -24.95
C VAL A 36 4.91 26.92 -25.82
N GLY A 37 4.54 26.97 -27.09
CA GLY A 37 4.97 28.02 -28.01
C GLY A 37 4.38 29.41 -27.74
N ARG A 38 3.30 29.49 -26.91
CA ARG A 38 2.61 30.73 -26.57
C ARG A 38 2.99 31.26 -25.18
N VAL A 39 3.14 30.39 -24.22
CA VAL A 39 3.30 30.76 -22.79
C VAL A 39 4.65 30.35 -22.19
N GLY A 40 5.47 29.63 -22.94
CA GLY A 40 6.74 29.08 -22.44
C GLY A 40 6.58 27.79 -21.62
N SER A 41 7.68 27.06 -21.45
CA SER A 41 7.66 25.71 -20.85
C SER A 41 7.24 25.69 -19.38
N ALA A 42 7.64 26.67 -18.59
CA ALA A 42 7.32 26.74 -17.17
C ALA A 42 5.81 26.96 -16.91
N VAL A 43 5.15 27.74 -17.76
CA VAL A 43 3.71 28.03 -17.64
C VAL A 43 2.87 26.95 -18.31
N ALA A 44 3.34 26.36 -19.41
CA ALA A 44 2.64 25.31 -20.14
C ALA A 44 2.39 24.03 -19.31
N THR A 45 3.14 23.81 -18.24
CA THR A 45 2.96 22.68 -17.31
C THR A 45 1.93 22.96 -16.21
N GLN A 46 1.43 24.19 -16.09
CA GLN A 46 0.45 24.55 -15.06
C GLN A 46 -0.96 24.10 -15.45
N PRO A 47 -1.69 23.37 -14.58
CA PRO A 47 -3.01 22.84 -14.90
C PRO A 47 -4.04 23.90 -15.31
N VAL A 48 -4.03 25.07 -14.67
CA VAL A 48 -4.97 26.16 -14.99
C VAL A 48 -4.78 26.63 -16.42
N GLU A 49 -3.53 26.83 -16.86
CA GLU A 49 -3.20 27.27 -18.22
C GLU A 49 -3.58 26.25 -19.28
N GLN A 50 -3.40 24.95 -18.97
CA GLN A 50 -3.80 23.87 -19.86
C GLN A 50 -5.32 23.83 -20.06
N PHE A 51 -6.11 23.94 -18.98
CA PHE A 51 -7.56 23.99 -19.08
C PHE A 51 -8.05 25.27 -19.74
N LEU A 52 -7.43 26.40 -19.42
CA LEU A 52 -7.74 27.69 -20.04
C LEU A 52 -7.53 27.65 -21.57
N ALA A 53 -6.41 27.11 -22.02
CA ALA A 53 -6.12 26.95 -23.45
C ALA A 53 -7.12 26.05 -24.18
N GLY A 54 -7.70 25.08 -23.48
CA GLY A 54 -8.78 24.23 -24.01
C GLY A 54 -10.10 25.00 -24.12
N PHE A 55 -10.49 25.72 -23.09
CA PHE A 55 -11.78 26.42 -23.01
C PHE A 55 -11.83 27.73 -23.78
N ASP A 56 -10.71 28.45 -23.90
CA ASP A 56 -10.62 29.75 -24.58
C ASP A 56 -11.00 29.68 -26.07
N LYS A 57 -10.99 28.50 -26.68
CA LYS A 57 -11.46 28.30 -28.04
C LYS A 57 -12.98 28.35 -28.23
N PHE A 58 -13.72 28.06 -27.16
CA PHE A 58 -15.17 27.90 -27.22
C PHE A 58 -15.92 28.92 -26.36
N LEU A 59 -15.21 29.57 -25.44
CA LEU A 59 -15.81 30.45 -24.43
C LEU A 59 -15.06 31.78 -24.36
N PRO A 60 -15.74 32.91 -24.01
CA PRO A 60 -15.07 34.15 -23.68
C PRO A 60 -14.05 33.96 -22.54
N TYR A 61 -12.90 34.61 -22.65
CA TYR A 61 -11.77 34.44 -21.72
C TYR A 61 -12.14 34.46 -20.23
N GLY A 62 -12.98 35.41 -19.80
CA GLY A 62 -13.39 35.50 -18.38
C GLY A 62 -14.20 34.28 -17.90
N VAL A 63 -15.03 33.72 -18.77
CA VAL A 63 -15.82 32.51 -18.48
C VAL A 63 -14.91 31.28 -18.49
N ALA A 64 -14.04 31.18 -19.47
CA ALA A 64 -13.05 30.10 -19.57
C ALA A 64 -12.14 30.05 -18.34
N LEU A 65 -11.63 31.20 -17.91
CA LEU A 65 -10.81 31.31 -16.70
C LEU A 65 -11.58 30.91 -15.44
N GLY A 66 -12.83 31.40 -15.28
CA GLY A 66 -13.67 31.06 -14.14
C GLY A 66 -13.92 29.53 -14.03
N ILE A 67 -14.24 28.88 -15.14
CA ILE A 67 -14.44 27.43 -15.21
C ILE A 67 -13.14 26.68 -14.92
N ALA A 68 -12.01 27.08 -15.51
CA ALA A 68 -10.72 26.43 -15.29
C ALA A 68 -10.30 26.53 -13.81
N VAL A 69 -10.39 27.69 -13.21
CA VAL A 69 -10.07 27.92 -11.78
C VAL A 69 -11.01 27.09 -10.88
N PHE A 70 -12.31 27.13 -11.12
CA PHE A 70 -13.28 26.36 -10.35
C PHE A 70 -12.97 24.86 -10.40
N PHE A 71 -12.70 24.33 -11.59
CA PHE A 71 -12.38 22.92 -11.78
C PHE A 71 -11.09 22.51 -11.07
N VAL A 72 -10.03 23.32 -11.17
CA VAL A 72 -8.76 23.08 -10.51
C VAL A 72 -8.92 23.16 -8.99
N VAL A 73 -9.60 24.16 -8.44
CA VAL A 73 -9.84 24.29 -7.00
C VAL A 73 -10.61 23.09 -6.47
N LEU A 74 -11.71 22.71 -7.13
CA LEU A 74 -12.50 21.54 -6.74
C LEU A 74 -11.68 20.24 -6.73
N SER A 75 -10.86 20.05 -7.76
CA SER A 75 -9.94 18.91 -7.87
C SER A 75 -8.91 18.91 -6.73
N GLN A 76 -8.30 20.07 -6.44
CA GLN A 76 -7.29 20.19 -5.38
C GLN A 76 -7.89 19.97 -3.98
N VAL A 77 -9.07 20.49 -3.71
CA VAL A 77 -9.76 20.24 -2.42
C VAL A 77 -9.97 18.73 -2.22
N LYS A 78 -10.49 18.03 -3.24
CA LYS A 78 -10.70 16.58 -3.18
C LYS A 78 -9.39 15.83 -2.93
N ILE A 79 -8.34 16.15 -3.66
CA ILE A 79 -7.03 15.49 -3.55
C ILE A 79 -6.43 15.73 -2.16
N ASN A 80 -6.45 16.97 -1.67
CA ASN A 80 -5.86 17.34 -0.39
C ASN A 80 -6.57 16.67 0.79
N VAL A 81 -7.91 16.64 0.79
CA VAL A 81 -8.69 15.95 1.82
C VAL A 81 -8.37 14.44 1.83
N THR A 82 -8.35 13.81 0.64
CA THR A 82 -8.04 12.39 0.51
C THR A 82 -6.62 12.07 0.95
N ASN A 83 -5.65 12.90 0.57
CA ASN A 83 -4.24 12.72 0.95
C ASN A 83 -4.01 12.93 2.44
N ALA A 84 -4.64 13.93 3.06
CA ALA A 84 -4.56 14.16 4.50
C ALA A 84 -5.11 12.96 5.28
N TYR A 85 -6.27 12.44 4.88
CA TYR A 85 -6.87 11.26 5.49
C TYR A 85 -6.01 10.00 5.30
N SER A 86 -5.63 9.69 4.07
CA SER A 86 -4.80 8.53 3.72
C SER A 86 -3.41 8.60 4.38
N GLY A 87 -2.81 9.80 4.42
CA GLY A 87 -1.54 10.05 5.11
C GLY A 87 -1.64 9.76 6.61
N SER A 88 -2.72 10.19 7.27
CA SER A 88 -2.92 9.93 8.68
C SER A 88 -3.00 8.45 9.02
N LEU A 89 -3.63 7.64 8.15
CA LEU A 89 -3.69 6.19 8.31
C LEU A 89 -2.31 5.52 8.18
N ARG A 90 -1.51 5.98 7.23
CA ARG A 90 -0.14 5.46 7.01
C ARG A 90 0.77 5.78 8.18
N TRP A 91 0.73 7.02 8.67
CA TRP A 91 1.47 7.43 9.86
C TRP A 91 1.04 6.65 11.10
N THR A 92 -0.28 6.47 11.29
CA THR A 92 -0.82 5.62 12.35
C THR A 92 -0.22 4.22 12.30
N ASN A 93 -0.23 3.58 11.14
CA ASN A 93 0.32 2.24 10.95
C ASN A 93 1.84 2.21 11.21
N PHE A 94 2.57 3.17 10.69
CA PHE A 94 4.02 3.25 10.88
C PHE A 94 4.38 3.38 12.36
N PHE A 95 3.87 4.41 13.04
CA PHE A 95 4.23 4.66 14.44
C PHE A 95 3.72 3.57 15.39
N SER A 96 2.54 3.01 15.13
CA SER A 96 2.02 1.90 15.93
C SER A 96 2.86 0.63 15.77
N THR A 97 3.42 0.39 14.58
CA THR A 97 4.21 -0.81 14.29
C THR A 97 5.67 -0.64 14.72
N ALA A 98 6.30 0.48 14.36
CA ALA A 98 7.72 0.74 14.63
C ALA A 98 7.98 1.13 16.10
N LEU A 99 7.19 2.08 16.63
CA LEU A 99 7.42 2.68 17.94
C LEU A 99 6.42 2.23 19.01
N ARG A 100 5.41 1.44 18.63
CA ARG A 100 4.31 1.02 19.54
C ARG A 100 3.60 2.21 20.20
N TRP A 101 3.49 3.32 19.46
CA TRP A 101 2.90 4.56 19.89
C TRP A 101 1.66 4.89 19.04
N TYR A 102 0.55 5.18 19.70
CA TYR A 102 -0.73 5.43 19.05
C TYR A 102 -1.48 6.59 19.70
N PRO A 103 -1.19 7.85 19.34
CA PRO A 103 -1.85 9.02 19.91
C PRO A 103 -3.24 9.29 19.32
N GLY A 104 -3.67 8.50 18.34
CA GLY A 104 -4.93 8.67 17.65
C GLY A 104 -4.79 9.27 16.25
N ARG A 105 -5.83 9.06 15.44
CA ARG A 105 -5.84 9.42 14.00
C ARG A 105 -5.75 10.93 13.76
N VAL A 106 -6.44 11.70 14.58
CA VAL A 106 -6.52 13.16 14.44
C VAL A 106 -5.14 13.81 14.60
N TYR A 107 -4.33 13.32 15.54
CA TYR A 107 -2.95 13.77 15.71
C TYR A 107 -2.15 13.64 14.41
N PHE A 108 -2.28 12.51 13.72
CA PHE A 108 -1.54 12.28 12.47
C PHE A 108 -2.09 13.06 11.28
N VAL A 109 -3.35 13.52 11.30
CA VAL A 109 -3.83 14.49 10.30
C VAL A 109 -3.08 15.80 10.44
N PHE A 110 -3.01 16.37 11.67
CA PHE A 110 -2.26 17.62 11.92
C PHE A 110 -0.78 17.46 11.60
N PHE A 111 -0.18 16.34 11.98
CA PHE A 111 1.21 16.02 11.66
C PHE A 111 1.47 16.01 10.15
N ASN A 112 0.60 15.35 9.37
CA ASN A 112 0.73 15.29 7.92
C ASN A 112 0.56 16.65 7.24
N VAL A 113 -0.42 17.46 7.70
CA VAL A 113 -0.64 18.83 7.22
C VAL A 113 0.54 19.74 7.59
N GLY A 114 1.08 19.59 8.80
CA GLY A 114 2.25 20.34 9.25
C GLY A 114 3.49 20.07 8.39
N ILE A 115 3.76 18.80 8.05
CA ILE A 115 4.84 18.44 7.12
C ILE A 115 4.61 19.11 5.76
N ALA A 116 3.38 19.03 5.21
CA ALA A 116 3.07 19.64 3.93
C ALA A 116 3.31 21.16 3.96
N LEU A 117 2.90 21.83 5.02
CA LEU A 117 3.13 23.27 5.20
C LEU A 117 4.63 23.62 5.24
N VAL A 118 5.42 22.88 6.01
CA VAL A 118 6.88 23.10 6.09
C VAL A 118 7.54 22.91 4.72
N LEU A 119 7.14 21.88 3.97
CA LEU A 119 7.68 21.64 2.62
C LEU A 119 7.28 22.75 1.64
N MET A 120 6.07 23.29 1.75
CA MET A 120 5.62 24.43 0.93
C MET A 120 6.41 25.70 1.25
N GLU A 121 6.56 26.07 2.52
CA GLU A 121 7.31 27.24 2.96
C GLU A 121 8.81 27.14 2.63
N ALA A 122 9.37 25.92 2.65
CA ALA A 122 10.74 25.67 2.25
C ALA A 122 10.97 25.73 0.73
N ASN A 123 9.94 25.99 -0.07
CA ASN A 123 9.98 26.03 -1.55
C ASN A 123 10.60 24.77 -2.17
N MET A 124 10.24 23.60 -1.64
CA MET A 124 10.81 22.32 -2.05
C MET A 124 10.27 21.77 -3.39
N PHE A 125 9.56 22.60 -4.18
CA PHE A 125 9.08 22.20 -5.51
C PHE A 125 10.21 21.86 -6.49
N SER A 126 11.36 22.49 -6.36
CA SER A 126 12.55 22.16 -7.16
C SER A 126 13.10 20.76 -6.86
N PHE A 127 12.87 20.28 -5.66
CA PHE A 127 13.28 18.95 -5.19
C PHE A 127 12.25 17.86 -5.46
N LEU A 128 11.08 18.23 -5.99
CA LEU A 128 9.95 17.30 -6.16
C LEU A 128 10.29 16.13 -7.09
N ASN A 129 11.03 16.38 -8.17
CA ASN A 129 11.42 15.33 -9.11
C ASN A 129 12.34 14.29 -8.45
N ASP A 130 13.31 14.74 -7.67
CA ASP A 130 14.24 13.85 -6.96
C ASP A 130 13.50 13.03 -5.92
N LEU A 131 12.55 13.65 -5.19
CA LEU A 131 11.71 12.98 -4.22
C LEU A 131 10.79 11.92 -4.88
N LEU A 132 10.19 12.26 -6.03
CA LEU A 132 9.35 11.32 -6.78
C LEU A 132 10.17 10.17 -7.37
N GLY A 133 11.37 10.46 -7.88
CA GLY A 133 12.30 9.44 -8.37
C GLY A 133 12.72 8.47 -7.26
N PHE A 134 13.12 9.01 -6.10
CA PHE A 134 13.41 8.21 -4.90
C PHE A 134 12.22 7.34 -4.51
N TYR A 135 11.03 7.94 -4.37
CA TYR A 135 9.82 7.22 -3.98
C TYR A 135 9.43 6.14 -4.97
N SER A 136 9.54 6.40 -6.27
CA SER A 136 9.18 5.44 -7.31
C SER A 136 10.05 4.18 -7.25
N ASN A 137 11.36 4.33 -7.02
CA ASN A 137 12.28 3.20 -6.88
C ASN A 137 11.93 2.32 -5.68
N VAL A 138 11.57 2.91 -4.54
CA VAL A 138 11.13 2.16 -3.34
C VAL A 138 9.80 1.45 -3.59
N ALA A 139 8.84 2.16 -4.19
CA ALA A 139 7.50 1.61 -4.46
C ALA A 139 7.56 0.44 -5.45
N ILE A 140 8.35 0.56 -6.52
CA ILE A 140 8.50 -0.48 -7.52
C ILE A 140 9.26 -1.69 -6.97
N ALA A 141 10.28 -1.49 -6.13
CA ALA A 141 10.95 -2.58 -5.44
C ALA A 141 9.99 -3.35 -4.52
N TRP A 142 9.13 -2.64 -3.79
CA TRP A 142 8.08 -3.28 -2.98
C TRP A 142 7.10 -4.08 -3.83
N ILE A 143 6.59 -3.49 -4.92
CA ILE A 143 5.69 -4.18 -5.87
C ILE A 143 6.38 -5.42 -6.43
N GLY A 144 7.64 -5.32 -6.84
CA GLY A 144 8.43 -6.43 -7.36
C GLY A 144 8.53 -7.61 -6.38
N ALA A 145 8.80 -7.33 -5.11
CA ALA A 145 8.85 -8.35 -4.07
C ALA A 145 7.49 -9.03 -3.84
N VAL A 146 6.39 -8.25 -3.83
CA VAL A 146 5.02 -8.78 -3.69
C VAL A 146 4.62 -9.62 -4.91
N VAL A 147 4.88 -9.13 -6.12
CA VAL A 147 4.57 -9.86 -7.36
C VAL A 147 5.36 -11.18 -7.42
N ALA A 148 6.64 -11.17 -7.06
CA ALA A 148 7.44 -12.39 -7.00
C ALA A 148 6.86 -13.41 -6.02
N ASP A 149 6.38 -12.98 -4.85
CA ASP A 149 5.76 -13.90 -3.90
C ASP A 149 4.44 -14.47 -4.43
N LEU A 150 3.56 -13.63 -4.97
CA LEU A 150 2.22 -14.04 -5.42
C LEU A 150 2.23 -14.87 -6.71
N VAL A 151 3.16 -14.59 -7.63
CA VAL A 151 3.18 -15.20 -8.97
C VAL A 151 4.20 -16.33 -9.10
N ILE A 152 5.30 -16.24 -8.35
CA ILE A 152 6.40 -17.21 -8.46
C ILE A 152 6.50 -18.09 -7.22
N ASN A 153 6.69 -17.50 -6.03
CA ASN A 153 6.99 -18.27 -4.82
C ASN A 153 5.81 -19.14 -4.38
N LYS A 154 4.57 -18.63 -4.44
CA LYS A 154 3.37 -19.37 -4.04
C LYS A 154 2.96 -20.45 -5.05
N PRO A 155 2.64 -20.11 -6.31
CA PRO A 155 2.09 -21.10 -7.25
C PRO A 155 3.13 -21.96 -7.93
N LEU A 156 4.30 -21.43 -8.30
CA LEU A 156 5.31 -22.14 -9.07
C LEU A 156 6.30 -22.89 -8.19
N LEU A 157 6.95 -22.20 -7.27
CA LEU A 157 8.01 -22.79 -6.43
C LEU A 157 7.48 -23.44 -5.15
N LYS A 158 6.28 -23.08 -4.74
CA LYS A 158 5.65 -23.55 -3.48
C LYS A 158 6.56 -23.40 -2.25
N THR A 159 7.35 -22.34 -2.23
CA THR A 159 8.26 -21.97 -1.13
C THR A 159 7.57 -21.13 -0.06
N SER A 160 6.38 -20.58 -0.37
CA SER A 160 5.54 -19.75 0.47
C SER A 160 4.16 -20.40 0.61
N PRO A 161 3.43 -20.24 1.72
CA PRO A 161 2.10 -20.81 1.91
C PRO A 161 1.14 -20.41 0.78
N SER A 162 0.28 -21.33 0.34
CA SER A 162 -0.67 -21.10 -0.77
C SER A 162 -1.75 -20.06 -0.45
N PHE A 163 -2.01 -19.80 0.83
CA PHE A 163 -2.98 -18.81 1.30
C PHE A 163 -2.30 -17.46 1.59
N ILE A 164 -3.08 -16.40 1.54
CA ILE A 164 -2.64 -15.06 1.96
C ILE A 164 -3.05 -14.86 3.41
N GLU A 165 -2.07 -14.82 4.30
CA GLU A 165 -2.31 -14.47 5.70
C GLU A 165 -2.14 -12.97 5.90
N PHE A 166 -3.14 -12.32 6.50
CA PHE A 166 -3.16 -10.88 6.75
C PHE A 166 -3.27 -10.54 8.25
N LYS A 167 -3.58 -11.53 9.10
CA LYS A 167 -3.74 -11.31 10.53
C LYS A 167 -2.39 -11.12 11.21
N ARG A 168 -2.25 -10.03 11.97
CA ARG A 168 -1.04 -9.74 12.74
C ARG A 168 -0.65 -10.87 13.68
N ALA A 169 -1.63 -11.55 14.28
CA ALA A 169 -1.40 -12.66 15.22
C ALA A 169 -0.61 -13.81 14.60
N HIS A 170 -0.74 -14.03 13.30
CA HIS A 170 -0.11 -15.16 12.59
C HIS A 170 1.13 -14.74 11.80
N LEU A 171 1.31 -13.44 11.54
CA LEU A 171 2.45 -12.94 10.77
C LEU A 171 3.68 -12.72 11.68
N PRO A 172 4.90 -13.03 11.21
CA PRO A 172 6.11 -12.65 11.90
C PRO A 172 6.22 -11.12 11.96
N ARG A 173 6.96 -10.61 12.95
CA ARG A 173 7.22 -9.17 13.07
C ARG A 173 7.95 -8.60 11.87
N PHE A 174 8.77 -9.43 11.27
CA PHE A 174 9.67 -9.07 10.18
C PHE A 174 9.78 -10.25 9.23
N ASN A 175 9.50 -10.00 7.95
CA ASN A 175 9.73 -10.98 6.90
C ASN A 175 11.02 -10.62 6.15
N PRO A 176 12.13 -11.34 6.40
CA PRO A 176 13.41 -11.02 5.79
C PRO A 176 13.42 -11.26 4.27
N ILE A 177 12.54 -12.10 3.75
CA ILE A 177 12.47 -12.41 2.30
C ILE A 177 11.95 -11.19 1.54
N GLY A 178 10.72 -10.75 1.84
CA GLY A 178 10.11 -9.61 1.15
C GLY A 178 10.79 -8.29 1.46
N PHE A 179 11.03 -8.02 2.76
CA PHE A 179 11.67 -6.78 3.19
C PHE A 179 13.14 -6.71 2.77
N GLY A 180 13.88 -7.80 2.87
CA GLY A 180 15.27 -7.87 2.45
C GLY A 180 15.42 -7.62 0.96
N ALA A 181 14.60 -8.29 0.13
CA ALA A 181 14.59 -8.08 -1.31
C ALA A 181 14.25 -6.63 -1.68
N MET A 182 13.20 -6.06 -1.06
CA MET A 182 12.81 -4.66 -1.26
C MET A 182 13.92 -3.69 -0.87
N THR A 183 14.55 -3.87 0.29
CA THR A 183 15.57 -2.95 0.81
C THR A 183 16.80 -2.93 -0.09
N VAL A 184 17.32 -4.09 -0.48
CA VAL A 184 18.49 -4.19 -1.36
C VAL A 184 18.17 -3.62 -2.74
N ALA A 185 17.02 -3.98 -3.31
CA ALA A 185 16.59 -3.46 -4.60
C ALA A 185 16.44 -1.94 -4.58
N SER A 186 15.82 -1.38 -3.53
CA SER A 186 15.68 0.07 -3.35
C SER A 186 17.04 0.75 -3.23
N ALA A 187 17.96 0.22 -2.42
CA ALA A 187 19.29 0.83 -2.24
C ALA A 187 20.07 0.89 -3.56
N VAL A 188 20.09 -0.22 -4.32
CA VAL A 188 20.80 -0.28 -5.60
C VAL A 188 20.15 0.63 -6.65
N SER A 189 18.83 0.61 -6.76
CA SER A 189 18.12 1.41 -7.77
C SER A 189 18.14 2.91 -7.46
N ILE A 190 18.11 3.30 -6.19
CA ILE A 190 18.29 4.70 -5.77
C ILE A 190 19.72 5.18 -6.08
N ALA A 191 20.73 4.35 -5.82
CA ALA A 191 22.10 4.67 -6.21
C ALA A 191 22.23 4.85 -7.74
N ALA A 192 21.56 4.00 -8.53
CA ALA A 192 21.51 4.14 -9.98
C ALA A 192 20.81 5.45 -10.39
N TYR A 193 19.69 5.79 -9.78
CA TYR A 193 18.92 7.02 -10.04
C TYR A 193 19.76 8.29 -9.79
N PHE A 194 20.61 8.29 -8.78
CA PHE A 194 21.56 9.38 -8.53
C PHE A 194 22.86 9.29 -9.34
N GLY A 195 22.87 8.46 -10.39
CA GLY A 195 23.95 8.43 -11.39
C GLY A 195 25.18 7.60 -11.03
N ALA A 196 25.15 6.82 -9.92
CA ALA A 196 26.27 6.01 -9.49
C ALA A 196 26.77 5.00 -10.54
N PHE A 197 25.90 4.57 -11.45
CA PHE A 197 26.17 3.57 -12.49
C PHE A 197 26.07 4.11 -13.91
N GLY A 198 26.06 5.44 -14.07
CA GLY A 198 26.01 6.13 -15.35
C GLY A 198 24.58 6.42 -15.86
N PRO A 199 24.47 7.26 -16.92
CA PRO A 199 23.19 7.83 -17.35
C PRO A 199 22.16 6.82 -17.88
N THR A 200 22.62 5.70 -18.42
CA THR A 200 21.72 4.65 -18.90
C THR A 200 20.97 3.97 -17.76
N LEU A 201 21.68 3.62 -16.67
CA LEU A 201 21.06 2.97 -15.52
C LEU A 201 20.28 3.94 -14.63
N ASP A 202 20.58 5.23 -14.66
CA ASP A 202 19.74 6.27 -14.08
C ASP A 202 18.33 6.23 -14.70
N ALA A 203 18.24 6.35 -16.03
CA ALA A 203 16.96 6.33 -16.75
C ALA A 203 16.16 5.02 -16.53
N TRP A 204 16.86 3.89 -16.32
CA TRP A 204 16.26 2.57 -16.15
C TRP A 204 16.15 2.14 -14.68
N SER A 205 16.44 3.03 -13.74
CA SER A 205 16.47 2.70 -12.30
C SER A 205 15.18 2.03 -11.77
N PRO A 206 13.94 2.39 -12.18
CA PRO A 206 12.75 1.71 -11.71
C PRO A 206 12.64 0.25 -12.20
N PHE A 207 13.07 -0.02 -13.44
CA PHE A 207 13.10 -1.39 -13.97
C PHE A 207 14.18 -2.23 -13.27
N LEU A 208 15.30 -1.61 -12.91
CA LEU A 208 16.34 -2.24 -12.10
C LEU A 208 15.80 -2.60 -10.72
N ALA A 209 15.04 -1.69 -10.07
CA ALA A 209 14.37 -1.95 -8.81
C ALA A 209 13.44 -3.16 -8.89
N LEU A 210 12.58 -3.21 -9.92
CA LEU A 210 11.67 -4.32 -10.15
C LEU A 210 12.40 -5.65 -10.29
N THR A 211 13.38 -5.68 -11.19
CA THR A 211 14.13 -6.90 -11.53
C THR A 211 14.90 -7.45 -10.33
N ILE A 212 15.64 -6.59 -9.62
CA ILE A 212 16.41 -7.00 -8.44
C ILE A 212 15.46 -7.48 -7.34
N ALA A 213 14.36 -6.78 -7.07
CA ALA A 213 13.40 -7.17 -6.05
C ALA A 213 12.78 -8.54 -6.35
N MET A 214 12.39 -8.79 -7.60
CA MET A 214 11.85 -10.08 -8.02
C MET A 214 12.86 -11.21 -7.89
N VAL A 215 14.07 -11.02 -8.41
CA VAL A 215 15.13 -12.05 -8.37
C VAL A 215 15.54 -12.34 -6.94
N LEU A 216 15.77 -11.33 -6.12
CA LEU A 216 16.14 -11.52 -4.72
C LEU A 216 15.03 -12.15 -3.88
N SER A 217 13.77 -11.76 -4.11
CA SER A 217 12.63 -12.37 -3.41
C SER A 217 12.55 -13.86 -3.69
N VAL A 218 12.74 -14.27 -4.94
CA VAL A 218 12.77 -15.69 -5.34
C VAL A 218 13.99 -16.40 -4.74
N ALA A 219 15.18 -15.83 -4.87
CA ALA A 219 16.40 -16.43 -4.35
C ALA A 219 16.34 -16.61 -2.82
N LEU A 220 15.94 -15.58 -2.09
CA LEU A 220 15.79 -15.65 -0.64
C LEU A 220 14.70 -16.63 -0.22
N SER A 221 13.61 -16.72 -0.96
CA SER A 221 12.53 -17.69 -0.71
C SER A 221 12.99 -19.13 -0.83
N VAL A 222 13.82 -19.42 -1.82
CA VAL A 222 14.42 -20.76 -2.00
C VAL A 222 15.47 -21.07 -0.93
N LEU A 223 16.35 -20.12 -0.64
CA LEU A 223 17.44 -20.30 0.33
C LEU A 223 16.94 -20.41 1.79
N LEU A 224 15.81 -19.80 2.10
CA LEU A 224 15.26 -19.72 3.45
C LEU A 224 13.96 -20.52 3.63
N LYS A 225 13.64 -21.41 2.68
CA LYS A 225 12.37 -22.14 2.57
C LYS A 225 11.93 -22.80 3.88
N ASP A 226 12.84 -23.43 4.59
CA ASP A 226 12.53 -24.29 5.75
C ASP A 226 12.57 -23.53 7.10
N ARG A 227 12.64 -22.22 7.09
CA ARG A 227 12.80 -21.41 8.31
C ARG A 227 11.49 -20.85 8.88
N GLY A 228 10.32 -21.20 8.34
CA GLY A 228 9.02 -20.74 8.84
C GLY A 228 8.83 -19.21 8.83
N LEU A 229 9.49 -18.49 7.91
CA LEU A 229 9.56 -17.02 7.92
C LEU A 229 8.29 -16.33 7.41
N TYR A 230 7.38 -17.06 6.76
CA TYR A 230 6.14 -16.50 6.23
C TYR A 230 5.00 -16.48 7.23
N VAL A 231 4.95 -17.45 8.15
CA VAL A 231 3.91 -17.61 9.16
C VAL A 231 4.56 -17.90 10.49
N ALA A 232 4.33 -17.04 11.47
CA ALA A 232 4.87 -17.21 12.83
C ALA A 232 4.02 -18.14 13.70
N ARG A 233 2.74 -18.33 13.33
CA ARG A 233 1.77 -19.17 14.03
C ARG A 233 0.79 -19.73 13.02
N GLU A 234 0.63 -21.04 13.00
CA GLU A 234 -0.33 -21.69 12.13
C GLU A 234 -1.78 -21.35 12.52
N PRO A 235 -2.66 -21.16 11.54
CA PRO A 235 -4.08 -20.95 11.81
C PRO A 235 -4.68 -22.21 12.43
N SER A 236 -5.41 -22.04 13.52
CA SER A 236 -6.05 -23.14 14.26
C SER A 236 -7.15 -23.88 13.49
N VAL A 237 -7.62 -23.32 12.36
CA VAL A 237 -8.71 -23.88 11.54
C VAL A 237 -8.29 -23.92 10.07
N PRO A 238 -8.51 -25.06 9.37
CA PRO A 238 -8.19 -25.19 7.95
C PRO A 238 -8.90 -24.15 7.06
N PRO A 239 -8.27 -23.66 5.98
CA PRO A 239 -8.84 -22.64 5.12
C PRO A 239 -10.22 -22.97 4.54
N ALA A 240 -10.50 -24.23 4.27
CA ALA A 240 -11.75 -24.68 3.66
C ALA A 240 -12.98 -24.59 4.60
N GLU A 241 -12.77 -24.69 5.91
CA GLU A 241 -13.85 -24.66 6.91
C GLU A 241 -14.12 -23.26 7.46
N ARG A 242 -13.33 -22.28 7.07
CA ARG A 242 -13.32 -20.94 7.66
C ARG A 242 -14.44 -20.02 7.20
N SER A 243 -15.08 -20.30 6.06
CA SER A 243 -15.93 -19.32 5.38
C SER A 243 -17.39 -19.24 5.86
N THR A 244 -17.84 -20.16 6.70
CA THR A 244 -19.26 -20.27 7.09
C THR A 244 -19.54 -20.00 8.57
N VAL A 245 -18.51 -19.88 9.40
CA VAL A 245 -18.64 -19.70 10.85
C VAL A 245 -18.37 -18.24 11.20
N HIS A 246 -19.35 -17.60 11.86
CA HIS A 246 -19.19 -16.27 12.45
C HIS A 246 -18.76 -16.41 13.91
N VAL A 247 -17.83 -15.58 14.33
CA VAL A 247 -17.27 -15.55 15.67
C VAL A 247 -17.30 -14.13 16.22
N ARG A 248 -17.75 -13.98 17.45
CA ARG A 248 -17.82 -12.68 18.12
C ARG A 248 -16.47 -12.30 18.71
N CYS A 249 -16.01 -11.08 18.41
CA CYS A 249 -14.75 -10.55 18.95
C CYS A 249 -14.89 -10.19 20.42
N SER A 250 -13.98 -10.69 21.27
CA SER A 250 -13.98 -10.41 22.72
C SER A 250 -13.64 -8.97 23.10
N VAL A 251 -13.24 -8.12 22.13
CA VAL A 251 -12.85 -6.74 22.40
C VAL A 251 -13.88 -5.74 21.91
N CYS A 252 -14.39 -5.87 20.68
CA CYS A 252 -15.40 -4.95 20.12
C CYS A 252 -16.82 -5.51 20.13
N ASP A 253 -17.01 -6.76 20.52
CA ASP A 253 -18.29 -7.46 20.61
C ASP A 253 -19.05 -7.62 19.29
N GLU A 254 -18.41 -7.35 18.14
CA GLU A 254 -18.95 -7.51 16.80
C GLU A 254 -18.66 -8.90 16.22
N GLU A 255 -19.51 -9.36 15.30
CA GLU A 255 -19.38 -10.66 14.65
C GLU A 255 -18.57 -10.56 13.35
N TYR A 256 -17.62 -11.47 13.20
CA TYR A 256 -16.73 -11.55 12.05
C TYR A 256 -16.66 -12.97 11.51
N GLU A 257 -16.35 -13.10 10.23
CA GLU A 257 -16.04 -14.40 9.64
C GLU A 257 -14.78 -15.00 10.27
N MET A 258 -14.75 -16.32 10.41
CA MET A 258 -13.61 -17.04 11.02
C MET A 258 -12.24 -16.67 10.41
N PRO A 259 -12.09 -16.42 9.08
CA PRO A 259 -10.82 -15.97 8.51
C PRO A 259 -10.30 -14.66 9.08
N ASP A 260 -11.18 -13.77 9.57
CA ASP A 260 -10.84 -12.47 10.10
C ASP A 260 -10.52 -12.47 11.61
N VAL A 261 -10.67 -13.62 12.25
CA VAL A 261 -10.51 -13.76 13.69
C VAL A 261 -9.30 -14.62 14.03
N ALA A 262 -8.62 -14.29 15.12
CA ALA A 262 -7.56 -15.10 15.70
C ALA A 262 -7.82 -15.33 17.19
N VAL A 263 -7.38 -16.46 17.74
CA VAL A 263 -7.44 -16.70 19.19
C VAL A 263 -6.34 -15.88 19.87
N CYS A 264 -6.72 -15.04 20.81
CA CYS A 264 -5.81 -14.16 21.53
C CYS A 264 -5.61 -14.65 22.99
N PRO A 265 -4.40 -15.07 23.38
CA PRO A 265 -4.14 -15.47 24.76
C PRO A 265 -4.19 -14.30 25.74
N PHE A 266 -3.92 -13.09 25.29
CA PHE A 266 -3.96 -11.89 26.12
C PHE A 266 -5.40 -11.50 26.51
N HIS A 267 -6.35 -11.67 25.60
CA HIS A 267 -7.78 -11.44 25.86
C HIS A 267 -8.55 -12.73 26.21
N SER A 268 -7.86 -13.85 26.27
CA SER A 268 -8.43 -15.17 26.59
C SER A 268 -9.63 -15.55 25.69
N GLY A 269 -9.62 -15.12 24.43
CA GLY A 269 -10.73 -15.35 23.50
C GLY A 269 -10.43 -14.95 22.06
N PRO A 270 -11.45 -15.04 21.19
CA PRO A 270 -11.34 -14.63 19.80
C PRO A 270 -11.21 -13.11 19.67
N ILE A 271 -10.30 -12.64 18.84
CA ILE A 271 -10.07 -11.23 18.54
C ILE A 271 -10.09 -11.01 17.02
N CYS A 272 -10.81 -10.00 16.55
CA CYS A 272 -10.80 -9.65 15.12
C CYS A 272 -9.45 -9.04 14.68
N SER A 273 -9.16 -9.10 13.40
CA SER A 273 -7.91 -8.60 12.82
C SER A 273 -7.67 -7.10 13.11
N LEU A 274 -8.74 -6.30 13.16
CA LEU A 274 -8.67 -4.87 13.50
C LEU A 274 -8.27 -4.64 14.95
N CYS A 275 -8.99 -5.25 15.91
CA CYS A 275 -8.67 -5.12 17.33
C CYS A 275 -7.27 -5.68 17.65
N CYS A 276 -6.89 -6.81 17.05
CA CYS A 276 -5.53 -7.35 17.15
C CYS A 276 -4.46 -6.40 16.62
N THR A 277 -4.74 -5.69 15.54
CA THR A 277 -3.80 -4.71 14.97
C THR A 277 -3.63 -3.47 15.86
N LEU A 278 -4.71 -3.02 16.50
CA LEU A 278 -4.71 -1.86 17.41
C LEU A 278 -4.13 -2.20 18.79
N GLU A 279 -4.29 -3.44 19.26
CA GLU A 279 -3.78 -3.88 20.56
C GLU A 279 -2.26 -4.05 20.52
N LYS A 280 -1.55 -3.17 21.22
CA LYS A 280 -0.07 -3.19 21.27
C LYS A 280 0.48 -3.57 22.65
N SER A 281 -0.35 -3.52 23.69
CA SER A 281 0.05 -3.85 25.07
C SER A 281 0.38 -5.33 25.24
N CYS A 282 -0.20 -6.19 24.40
CA CYS A 282 0.07 -7.64 24.41
C CYS A 282 1.51 -8.03 24.03
N LYS A 283 2.31 -7.08 23.46
CA LYS A 283 3.71 -7.31 23.05
C LYS A 283 3.94 -8.55 22.19
N ASP A 284 2.94 -8.97 21.42
CA ASP A 284 2.96 -10.16 20.57
C ASP A 284 3.20 -11.48 21.34
N VAL A 285 2.72 -11.58 22.58
CA VAL A 285 2.88 -12.79 23.42
C VAL A 285 2.37 -14.06 22.72
N CYS A 286 1.37 -13.94 21.84
CA CYS A 286 0.84 -15.06 21.07
C CYS A 286 1.83 -15.68 20.06
N LYS A 287 2.98 -15.05 19.82
CA LYS A 287 4.03 -15.53 18.90
C LYS A 287 5.24 -16.13 19.63
N SER A 288 5.26 -16.10 20.94
CA SER A 288 6.40 -16.52 21.77
C SER A 288 6.28 -17.98 22.18
N GLY A 289 5.99 -18.94 21.37
CA GLY A 289 6.00 -20.39 21.66
C GLY A 289 5.41 -20.87 23.03
N VAL A 290 5.39 -20.01 24.03
CA VAL A 290 4.82 -20.24 25.37
C VAL A 290 3.28 -20.27 25.32
N ALA A 291 2.69 -19.63 24.29
CA ALA A 291 1.24 -19.55 24.16
C ALA A 291 0.61 -20.85 23.59
N ASP A 292 1.39 -21.68 22.89
CA ASP A 292 0.88 -22.91 22.27
C ASP A 292 0.66 -24.03 23.30
N ALA A 293 1.38 -24.00 24.40
CA ALA A 293 1.23 -25.01 25.48
C ALA A 293 -0.10 -24.89 26.28
N GLY A 294 -0.76 -23.72 26.22
CA GLY A 294 -2.03 -23.46 26.95
C GLY A 294 -3.30 -23.47 26.07
N GLN A 295 -3.15 -23.54 24.73
CA GLN A 295 -4.27 -23.33 23.78
C GLN A 295 -4.94 -24.58 23.23
N THR A 296 -4.52 -25.76 23.64
CA THR A 296 -5.17 -27.03 23.27
C THR A 296 -6.54 -27.25 23.92
N GLY A 297 -7.06 -26.28 24.66
CA GLY A 297 -8.30 -26.43 25.43
C GLY A 297 -9.30 -25.29 25.42
N VAL A 298 -9.10 -24.18 24.67
CA VAL A 298 -10.15 -23.15 24.58
C VAL A 298 -11.07 -23.46 23.38
N PRO A 299 -12.29 -24.00 23.63
CA PRO A 299 -13.27 -24.16 22.57
C PRO A 299 -13.62 -22.76 22.05
N LEU A 300 -13.52 -22.56 20.75
CA LEU A 300 -14.09 -21.36 20.12
C LEU A 300 -15.60 -21.36 20.41
N PRO A 301 -16.18 -20.34 21.06
CA PRO A 301 -17.61 -20.28 21.27
C PRO A 301 -18.28 -20.16 19.87
N MET A 302 -18.95 -21.22 19.46
CA MET A 302 -19.76 -21.26 18.27
C MET A 302 -20.94 -20.31 18.47
N ALA A 303 -21.01 -19.22 17.71
CA ALA A 303 -22.20 -18.38 17.64
C ALA A 303 -23.32 -19.21 16.99
N GLY A 304 -24.26 -19.69 17.79
CA GLY A 304 -25.38 -20.45 17.23
C GLY A 304 -26.05 -21.48 18.14
N ALA A 305 -26.04 -21.29 19.43
CA ALA A 305 -26.92 -22.03 20.34
C ALA A 305 -27.64 -21.06 21.29
N ALA A 306 -28.49 -20.22 20.73
CA ALA A 306 -29.56 -19.56 21.46
C ALA A 306 -30.84 -19.86 20.69
N SER A 307 -31.59 -20.85 21.23
CA SER A 307 -32.97 -21.17 20.88
C SER A 307 -33.92 -20.00 21.04
#